data_83e6269785df6944cfcee2e607a8e29a
#
_entry.id   83e6269785df6944cfcee2e607a8e29a
#
_cell.length_a   1.000
_cell.length_b   1.000
_cell.length_c   1.000
_cell.angle_alpha   90.00
_cell.angle_beta   90.00
_cell.angle_gamma   90.00
#
_symmetry.space_group_name_H-M   'P 1'
#
loop_
_entity.id
_entity.type
_entity.pdbx_description
1 polymer ?
#
loop_
_entity_poly.entity_id
_entity_poly.type
_entity_poly.pdbx_seq_one_letter_code
_entity_poly.pdbx_strand_id
1 'polypeptide(L)'
;MHRFSRLLGLAGLLATLVAGLIAGPVAAAGSATVGHVYVNNNSAGRNTIAAFDRHADGSLTPISGSPFDAGGAGTGAPFGSAGGLQETADGRYLLATDPASNQISVLRIKPNGGLQLADVASSNGTTPTSIAVHGSLVYVANGGAGGSNYTGFRLNAGGRLRPIPGSTYALPDNALPGHILISPDGRRLVGTRVGPNAGPSYLDAFAISRNGRLTPAPGSPFAAQRIGPFGSTFSPVHGDQLFVSNAHDGAGAGSVSVYDVAADGTLTAVAGSPFADFQTAPCWVAISPDGGALFAINTGSGSISRYSVAADGALTLAGSTALNGTGLRPFDAAVSPDGDHLYVVDAGVAKVSAFSVDGTTITEEAGSPVAIPGGAAPFGMVVD
;
A
#
# COMPACT_ATOMS: atom_id res chain seq x y z
N MET A 1 9.27 -105.31 -30.63
CA MET A 1 7.92 -104.91 -30.25
C MET A 1 8.04 -103.81 -29.17
N HIS A 2 7.82 -102.60 -29.57
CA HIS A 2 8.22 -101.41 -28.79
C HIS A 2 7.00 -100.76 -28.21
N ARG A 3 7.00 -100.40 -26.91
CA ARG A 3 6.00 -99.56 -26.29
C ARG A 3 6.65 -98.20 -25.92
N PHE A 4 6.10 -97.15 -26.49
CA PHE A 4 6.42 -95.76 -26.16
C PHE A 4 5.62 -95.38 -24.93
N SER A 5 6.28 -94.80 -23.90
CA SER A 5 5.65 -94.13 -22.81
C SER A 5 5.82 -92.61 -23.01
N ARG A 6 4.72 -91.90 -23.03
CA ARG A 6 4.71 -90.39 -23.06
C ARG A 6 4.69 -89.83 -21.62
N LEU A 7 5.68 -89.02 -21.32
CA LEU A 7 5.64 -88.13 -20.13
C LEU A 7 4.97 -86.82 -20.54
N LEU A 8 3.91 -86.43 -19.80
CA LEU A 8 3.32 -85.07 -19.82
C LEU A 8 4.06 -84.19 -18.78
N GLY A 9 4.67 -83.17 -19.29
CA GLY A 9 5.19 -82.09 -18.44
C GLY A 9 4.11 -81.03 -18.18
N LEU A 10 3.79 -80.78 -16.92
CA LEU A 10 2.95 -79.68 -16.49
C LEU A 10 3.83 -78.41 -16.35
N ALA A 11 3.59 -77.41 -17.22
CA ALA A 11 4.19 -76.12 -17.10
C ALA A 11 3.25 -75.22 -16.23
N GLY A 12 3.66 -74.89 -15.00
CA GLY A 12 2.96 -73.94 -14.13
C GLY A 12 3.30 -72.52 -14.53
N LEU A 13 2.30 -71.77 -14.95
CA LEU A 13 2.39 -70.31 -15.18
C LEU A 13 2.26 -69.58 -13.86
N LEU A 14 3.37 -68.98 -13.36
CA LEU A 14 3.33 -68.05 -12.24
C LEU A 14 2.93 -66.65 -12.79
N ALA A 15 1.72 -66.21 -12.56
CA ALA A 15 1.29 -64.83 -12.84
C ALA A 15 1.69 -63.94 -11.69
N THR A 16 2.73 -63.10 -11.85
CA THR A 16 3.10 -62.04 -10.93
C THR A 16 2.15 -60.84 -11.13
N LEU A 17 1.25 -60.63 -10.18
CA LEU A 17 0.44 -59.40 -10.08
C LEU A 17 1.35 -58.28 -9.65
N VAL A 18 1.74 -57.36 -10.54
CA VAL A 18 2.34 -56.05 -10.19
C VAL A 18 1.18 -55.10 -9.86
N ALA A 19 0.90 -54.90 -8.58
CA ALA A 19 0.02 -53.83 -8.13
C ALA A 19 0.73 -52.48 -8.31
N GLY A 20 0.44 -51.77 -9.43
CA GLY A 20 0.85 -50.40 -9.64
C GLY A 20 0.13 -49.50 -8.63
N LEU A 21 0.83 -48.99 -7.65
CA LEU A 21 0.38 -47.86 -6.83
C LEU A 21 0.30 -46.64 -7.77
N ILE A 22 -0.90 -46.29 -8.20
CA ILE A 22 -1.20 -44.99 -8.79
C ILE A 22 -1.16 -43.99 -7.62
N ALA A 23 -0.01 -43.32 -7.40
CA ALA A 23 0.04 -42.15 -6.57
C ALA A 23 -0.84 -41.09 -7.28
N GLY A 24 -2.04 -40.85 -6.74
CA GLY A 24 -2.84 -39.70 -7.12
C GLY A 24 -2.05 -38.40 -6.84
N PRO A 25 -2.33 -37.32 -7.55
CA PRO A 25 -1.69 -36.05 -7.26
C PRO A 25 -1.96 -35.71 -5.76
N VAL A 26 -0.90 -35.68 -4.97
CA VAL A 26 -0.96 -35.08 -3.63
C VAL A 26 -1.28 -33.61 -3.92
N ALA A 27 -2.49 -33.18 -3.59
CA ALA A 27 -2.81 -31.77 -3.56
C ALA A 27 -1.75 -31.14 -2.64
N ALA A 28 -0.94 -30.25 -3.17
CA ALA A 28 -0.03 -29.46 -2.35
C ALA A 28 -0.89 -28.83 -1.24
N ALA A 29 -0.56 -29.11 0.01
CA ALA A 29 -1.18 -28.41 1.13
C ALA A 29 -0.91 -26.91 0.85
N GLY A 30 -1.98 -26.12 0.68
CA GLY A 30 -1.83 -24.69 0.45
C GLY A 30 -0.98 -24.11 1.57
N SER A 31 -0.13 -23.16 1.22
CA SER A 31 0.69 -22.44 2.21
C SER A 31 -0.21 -21.82 3.28
N ALA A 32 0.27 -21.77 4.54
CA ALA A 32 -0.52 -21.27 5.67
C ALA A 32 -0.86 -19.78 5.47
N THR A 33 -2.09 -19.38 5.78
CA THR A 33 -2.46 -17.96 5.89
C THR A 33 -1.74 -17.35 7.08
N VAL A 34 -1.00 -16.27 6.85
CA VAL A 34 -0.18 -15.57 7.86
C VAL A 34 -0.58 -14.11 8.03
N GLY A 35 -1.55 -13.63 7.26
CA GLY A 35 -2.09 -12.27 7.31
C GLY A 35 -3.03 -12.01 6.15
N HIS A 36 -3.29 -10.73 5.86
CA HIS A 36 -4.22 -10.33 4.81
C HIS A 36 -3.65 -9.17 3.96
N VAL A 37 -4.20 -9.01 2.77
CA VAL A 37 -3.98 -7.83 1.93
C VAL A 37 -5.35 -7.23 1.60
N TYR A 38 -5.48 -5.92 1.81
CA TYR A 38 -6.69 -5.17 1.51
C TYR A 38 -6.40 -4.09 0.48
N VAL A 39 -7.30 -3.90 -0.49
CA VAL A 39 -7.18 -2.89 -1.55
C VAL A 39 -8.48 -2.13 -1.71
N ASN A 40 -8.42 -0.81 -1.73
CA ASN A 40 -9.56 0.05 -2.05
C ASN A 40 -9.80 0.04 -3.57
N ASN A 41 -10.94 -0.49 -4.01
CA ASN A 41 -11.29 -0.63 -5.42
C ASN A 41 -11.66 0.68 -6.12
N ASN A 42 -11.99 1.72 -5.34
CA ASN A 42 -12.43 3.01 -5.86
C ASN A 42 -13.61 2.88 -6.86
N SER A 43 -14.52 1.96 -6.60
CA SER A 43 -15.64 1.65 -7.50
C SER A 43 -16.62 2.82 -7.56
N ALA A 44 -17.07 3.18 -8.77
CA ALA A 44 -18.09 4.19 -8.96
C ALA A 44 -19.43 3.78 -8.35
N GLY A 45 -20.19 4.74 -7.84
CA GLY A 45 -21.51 4.54 -7.23
C GLY A 45 -21.43 3.91 -5.85
N ARG A 46 -20.90 2.70 -5.71
CA ARG A 46 -20.68 2.01 -4.43
C ARG A 46 -19.26 1.51 -4.36
N ASN A 47 -18.49 2.09 -3.45
CA ASN A 47 -17.11 1.69 -3.27
C ASN A 47 -17.00 0.34 -2.54
N THR A 48 -15.96 -0.42 -2.86
CA THR A 48 -15.70 -1.73 -2.27
C THR A 48 -14.23 -1.89 -1.91
N ILE A 49 -13.97 -2.77 -0.94
CA ILE A 49 -12.62 -3.17 -0.54
C ILE A 49 -12.41 -4.64 -0.92
N ALA A 50 -11.42 -4.89 -1.76
CA ALA A 50 -10.95 -6.24 -2.01
C ALA A 50 -10.11 -6.74 -0.84
N ALA A 51 -10.23 -8.03 -0.52
CA ALA A 51 -9.51 -8.65 0.58
C ALA A 51 -8.97 -10.02 0.15
N PHE A 52 -7.74 -10.31 0.55
CA PHE A 52 -7.03 -11.54 0.25
C PHE A 52 -6.43 -12.15 1.52
N ASP A 53 -6.43 -13.46 1.63
CA ASP A 53 -5.52 -14.19 2.51
C ASP A 53 -4.10 -14.08 1.95
N ARG A 54 -3.17 -13.66 2.78
CA ARG A 54 -1.73 -13.63 2.53
C ARG A 54 -1.12 -14.92 3.08
N HIS A 55 -0.44 -15.65 2.22
CA HIS A 55 0.19 -16.92 2.58
C HIS A 55 1.67 -16.76 2.88
N ALA A 56 2.24 -17.71 3.63
CA ALA A 56 3.64 -17.69 4.03
C ALA A 56 4.65 -17.77 2.86
N ASP A 57 4.19 -18.17 1.68
CA ASP A 57 4.97 -18.16 0.44
C ASP A 57 4.73 -16.90 -0.41
N GLY A 58 4.12 -15.87 0.16
CA GLY A 58 3.82 -14.60 -0.52
C GLY A 58 2.61 -14.65 -1.45
N SER A 59 2.05 -15.81 -1.72
CA SER A 59 0.87 -15.93 -2.59
C SER A 59 -0.39 -15.33 -1.94
N LEU A 60 -1.32 -14.88 -2.79
CA LEU A 60 -2.57 -14.27 -2.38
C LEU A 60 -3.77 -15.08 -2.88
N THR A 61 -4.76 -15.32 -2.00
CA THR A 61 -6.05 -15.89 -2.41
C THR A 61 -7.20 -14.99 -1.96
N PRO A 62 -8.19 -14.68 -2.82
CA PRO A 62 -9.31 -13.84 -2.42
C PRO A 62 -10.09 -14.44 -1.25
N ILE A 63 -10.36 -13.66 -0.21
CA ILE A 63 -11.21 -14.07 0.91
C ILE A 63 -12.65 -14.27 0.43
N SER A 64 -13.30 -15.30 0.93
CA SER A 64 -14.71 -15.59 0.61
C SER A 64 -15.60 -14.38 0.90
N GLY A 65 -16.36 -13.92 -0.08
CA GLY A 65 -17.20 -12.74 -0.02
C GLY A 65 -16.51 -11.43 -0.42
N SER A 66 -15.21 -11.46 -0.77
CA SER A 66 -14.53 -10.31 -1.37
C SER A 66 -15.09 -10.04 -2.79
N PRO A 67 -15.29 -8.75 -3.18
CA PRO A 67 -15.03 -7.54 -2.42
C PRO A 67 -16.15 -7.19 -1.44
N PHE A 68 -15.81 -6.46 -0.36
CA PHE A 68 -16.73 -6.01 0.66
C PHE A 68 -17.18 -4.56 0.43
N ASP A 69 -18.46 -4.29 0.72
CA ASP A 69 -19.06 -2.96 0.59
C ASP A 69 -18.42 -1.96 1.57
N ALA A 70 -17.91 -0.84 1.06
CA ALA A 70 -17.39 0.26 1.87
C ALA A 70 -18.46 1.24 2.33
N GLY A 71 -19.61 1.30 1.64
CA GLY A 71 -20.76 2.16 2.01
C GLY A 71 -20.76 3.53 1.35
N GLY A 72 -19.62 4.11 1.00
CA GLY A 72 -19.51 5.35 0.22
C GLY A 72 -19.31 5.09 -1.27
N ALA A 73 -18.88 6.10 -2.03
CA ALA A 73 -18.68 6.02 -3.47
C ALA A 73 -17.24 6.41 -3.88
N GLY A 74 -16.60 5.54 -4.66
CA GLY A 74 -15.36 5.83 -5.36
C GLY A 74 -15.62 6.57 -6.67
N THR A 75 -14.54 7.01 -7.34
CA THR A 75 -14.64 7.74 -8.62
C THR A 75 -14.85 6.81 -9.81
N GLY A 76 -14.46 5.55 -9.72
CA GLY A 76 -14.41 4.61 -10.83
C GLY A 76 -13.36 4.96 -11.88
N ALA A 77 -12.48 5.90 -11.58
CA ALA A 77 -11.41 6.36 -12.46
C ALA A 77 -10.13 6.62 -11.66
N PRO A 78 -8.94 6.48 -12.27
CA PRO A 78 -7.68 6.81 -11.62
C PRO A 78 -7.64 8.28 -11.21
N PHE A 79 -7.17 8.56 -9.99
CA PHE A 79 -6.91 9.92 -9.52
C PHE A 79 -5.69 9.95 -8.57
N GLY A 80 -5.15 11.15 -8.35
CA GLY A 80 -3.96 11.32 -7.51
C GLY A 80 -4.27 11.12 -6.04
N SER A 81 -3.99 9.94 -5.53
CA SER A 81 -4.20 9.54 -4.14
C SER A 81 -3.08 8.62 -3.69
N ALA A 82 -2.68 8.77 -2.45
CA ALA A 82 -1.75 7.90 -1.75
C ALA A 82 -2.25 7.69 -0.32
N GLY A 83 -2.21 6.44 0.18
CA GLY A 83 -2.72 6.12 1.52
C GLY A 83 -4.24 6.30 1.66
N GLY A 84 -5.00 5.96 0.61
CA GLY A 84 -6.46 6.00 0.62
C GLY A 84 -7.11 4.86 1.39
N LEU A 85 -6.33 3.93 1.93
CA LEU A 85 -6.73 2.86 2.83
C LEU A 85 -5.72 2.76 3.97
N GLN A 86 -6.20 2.68 5.21
CA GLN A 86 -5.35 2.59 6.41
C GLN A 86 -5.97 1.62 7.41
N GLU A 87 -5.11 0.89 8.12
CA GLU A 87 -5.50 0.03 9.23
C GLU A 87 -5.17 0.67 10.57
N THR A 88 -5.98 0.38 11.58
CA THR A 88 -5.66 0.74 12.96
C THR A 88 -4.58 -0.19 13.51
N ALA A 89 -3.65 0.34 14.31
CA ALA A 89 -2.52 -0.45 14.85
C ALA A 89 -2.94 -1.65 15.72
N ASP A 90 -4.21 -1.74 16.14
CA ASP A 90 -4.76 -2.88 16.88
C ASP A 90 -5.41 -3.93 15.95
N GLY A 91 -5.30 -3.78 14.63
CA GLY A 91 -5.83 -4.72 13.64
C GLY A 91 -7.37 -4.80 13.59
N ARG A 92 -8.09 -3.82 14.17
CA ARG A 92 -9.55 -3.94 14.34
C ARG A 92 -10.36 -3.28 13.26
N TYR A 93 -9.83 -2.25 12.63
CA TYR A 93 -10.55 -1.44 11.64
C TYR A 93 -9.67 -1.06 10.46
N LEU A 94 -10.29 -1.08 9.28
CA LEU A 94 -9.82 -0.38 8.09
C LEU A 94 -10.59 0.92 7.94
N LEU A 95 -9.89 1.98 7.51
CA LEU A 95 -10.48 3.25 7.10
C LEU A 95 -10.20 3.46 5.61
N ALA A 96 -11.22 3.73 4.82
CA ALA A 96 -11.12 3.90 3.38
C ALA A 96 -11.65 5.27 2.96
N THR A 97 -10.99 5.92 2.01
CA THR A 97 -11.53 7.11 1.34
C THR A 97 -12.59 6.71 0.33
N ASP A 98 -13.68 7.50 0.27
CA ASP A 98 -14.76 7.42 -0.71
C ASP A 98 -14.85 8.77 -1.43
N PRO A 99 -13.95 9.02 -2.42
CA PRO A 99 -13.73 10.37 -2.94
C PRO A 99 -14.92 10.97 -3.68
N ALA A 100 -15.74 10.17 -4.36
CA ALA A 100 -16.90 10.70 -5.09
C ALA A 100 -18.08 11.09 -4.17
N SER A 101 -18.17 10.49 -2.97
CA SER A 101 -19.21 10.86 -1.99
C SER A 101 -18.70 11.78 -0.87
N ASN A 102 -17.42 12.19 -0.90
CA ASN A 102 -16.79 13.03 0.13
C ASN A 102 -16.90 12.40 1.53
N GLN A 103 -16.66 11.09 1.62
CA GLN A 103 -16.84 10.31 2.84
C GLN A 103 -15.61 9.49 3.17
N ILE A 104 -15.58 9.02 4.41
CA ILE A 104 -14.65 8.02 4.93
C ILE A 104 -15.48 6.87 5.47
N SER A 105 -15.18 5.67 5.00
CA SER A 105 -15.76 4.43 5.53
C SER A 105 -14.87 3.82 6.58
N VAL A 106 -15.47 3.27 7.63
CA VAL A 106 -14.80 2.48 8.66
C VAL A 106 -15.34 1.06 8.59
N LEU A 107 -14.48 0.10 8.36
CA LEU A 107 -14.82 -1.32 8.29
C LEU A 107 -14.16 -2.06 9.44
N ARG A 108 -14.92 -2.91 10.14
CA ARG A 108 -14.38 -3.82 11.13
C ARG A 108 -13.75 -5.03 10.44
N ILE A 109 -12.53 -5.36 10.79
CA ILE A 109 -11.85 -6.60 10.39
C ILE A 109 -12.36 -7.74 11.27
N LYS A 110 -12.79 -8.83 10.64
CA LYS A 110 -13.22 -10.07 11.32
C LYS A 110 -12.02 -11.02 11.49
N PRO A 111 -12.10 -12.00 12.40
CA PRO A 111 -11.01 -12.95 12.62
C PRO A 111 -10.59 -13.77 11.38
N ASN A 112 -11.44 -13.84 10.36
CA ASN A 112 -11.14 -14.50 9.08
C ASN A 112 -10.77 -13.51 7.97
N GLY A 113 -10.32 -12.31 8.30
CA GLY A 113 -9.95 -11.26 7.33
C GLY A 113 -11.14 -10.61 6.60
N GLY A 114 -12.35 -11.16 6.70
CA GLY A 114 -13.54 -10.57 6.11
C GLY A 114 -13.90 -9.23 6.75
N LEU A 115 -14.57 -8.35 6.01
CA LEU A 115 -14.88 -7.00 6.46
C LEU A 115 -16.37 -6.81 6.78
N GLN A 116 -16.67 -5.87 7.67
CA GLN A 116 -18.03 -5.45 8.01
C GLN A 116 -18.06 -3.94 8.20
N LEU A 117 -18.92 -3.26 7.44
CA LEU A 117 -19.12 -1.81 7.58
C LEU A 117 -19.54 -1.46 9.00
N ALA A 118 -18.84 -0.52 9.64
CA ALA A 118 -19.07 -0.03 10.99
C ALA A 118 -19.58 1.43 10.99
N ASP A 119 -19.05 2.29 10.11
CA ASP A 119 -19.45 3.70 10.02
C ASP A 119 -19.17 4.24 8.60
N VAL A 120 -19.92 5.28 8.22
CA VAL A 120 -19.63 6.13 7.06
C VAL A 120 -19.79 7.57 7.53
N ALA A 121 -18.70 8.33 7.48
CA ALA A 121 -18.67 9.71 7.96
C ALA A 121 -18.29 10.68 6.84
N SER A 122 -18.78 11.93 6.90
CA SER A 122 -18.28 12.99 6.03
C SER A 122 -16.78 13.21 6.26
N SER A 123 -16.00 13.38 5.19
CA SER A 123 -14.58 13.77 5.28
C SER A 123 -14.37 15.22 5.74
N ASN A 124 -15.46 16.00 5.82
CA ASN A 124 -15.47 17.46 6.10
C ASN A 124 -14.63 18.27 5.08
N GLY A 125 -14.60 17.81 3.86
CA GLY A 125 -14.01 18.45 2.70
C GLY A 125 -14.53 17.83 1.42
N THR A 126 -13.84 18.05 0.32
CA THR A 126 -14.19 17.47 -0.98
C THR A 126 -13.08 16.57 -1.49
N THR A 127 -13.47 15.45 -2.08
CA THR A 127 -12.56 14.45 -2.67
C THR A 127 -11.45 14.04 -1.69
N PRO A 128 -11.76 13.23 -0.63
CA PRO A 128 -10.74 12.72 0.27
C PRO A 128 -9.73 11.86 -0.50
N THR A 129 -8.45 12.17 -0.35
CA THR A 129 -7.34 11.54 -1.07
C THR A 129 -6.50 10.63 -0.19
N SER A 130 -6.39 10.93 1.11
CA SER A 130 -5.48 10.23 2.01
C SER A 130 -5.98 10.23 3.44
N ILE A 131 -5.62 9.19 4.17
CA ILE A 131 -5.94 9.01 5.59
C ILE A 131 -4.64 8.73 6.34
N ALA A 132 -4.46 9.35 7.51
CA ALA A 132 -3.42 9.01 8.47
C ALA A 132 -4.06 8.59 9.80
N VAL A 133 -3.58 7.51 10.40
CA VAL A 133 -4.10 6.95 11.66
C VAL A 133 -2.97 6.80 12.68
N HIS A 134 -3.20 7.27 13.90
CA HIS A 134 -2.33 6.98 15.06
C HIS A 134 -3.18 6.81 16.31
N GLY A 135 -3.29 5.59 16.82
CA GLY A 135 -4.21 5.22 17.88
C GLY A 135 -5.66 5.57 17.52
N SER A 136 -6.31 6.43 18.31
CA SER A 136 -7.67 6.92 18.00
C SER A 136 -7.70 8.21 17.16
N LEU A 137 -6.56 8.81 16.88
CA LEU A 137 -6.46 10.02 16.07
C LEU A 137 -6.44 9.65 14.59
N VAL A 138 -7.28 10.29 13.81
CA VAL A 138 -7.35 10.14 12.35
C VAL A 138 -7.30 11.52 11.72
N TYR A 139 -6.48 11.68 10.69
CA TYR A 139 -6.51 12.85 9.82
C TYR A 139 -6.85 12.43 8.40
N VAL A 140 -7.61 13.27 7.71
CA VAL A 140 -8.03 13.10 6.32
C VAL A 140 -7.54 14.28 5.51
N ALA A 141 -6.90 14.02 4.38
CA ALA A 141 -6.63 15.01 3.35
C ALA A 141 -7.76 15.04 2.34
N ASN A 142 -8.28 16.21 2.05
CA ASN A 142 -9.30 16.46 1.03
C ASN A 142 -8.68 17.33 -0.08
N GLY A 143 -8.74 16.88 -1.33
CA GLY A 143 -8.05 17.50 -2.46
C GLY A 143 -8.96 18.20 -3.48
N GLY A 144 -10.27 18.19 -3.27
CA GLY A 144 -11.21 18.79 -4.21
C GLY A 144 -11.38 20.30 -4.03
N ALA A 145 -11.58 21.01 -5.13
CA ALA A 145 -11.83 22.45 -5.14
C ALA A 145 -13.04 22.86 -4.27
N GLY A 146 -12.91 23.96 -3.57
CA GLY A 146 -13.91 24.47 -2.63
C GLY A 146 -13.97 23.73 -1.30
N GLY A 147 -13.10 22.75 -1.05
CA GLY A 147 -13.09 21.96 0.18
C GLY A 147 -11.74 21.31 0.46
N SER A 148 -10.66 21.80 -0.13
CA SER A 148 -9.31 21.31 0.09
C SER A 148 -8.84 21.64 1.51
N ASN A 149 -8.50 20.62 2.29
CA ASN A 149 -8.13 20.78 3.70
C ASN A 149 -7.50 19.52 4.29
N TYR A 150 -6.95 19.66 5.51
CA TYR A 150 -6.71 18.55 6.43
C TYR A 150 -7.72 18.63 7.58
N THR A 151 -8.45 17.55 7.86
CA THR A 151 -9.43 17.51 8.96
C THR A 151 -9.17 16.33 9.88
N GLY A 152 -9.17 16.59 11.19
CA GLY A 152 -8.93 15.62 12.25
C GLY A 152 -10.21 15.02 12.82
N PHE A 153 -10.14 13.75 13.17
CA PHE A 153 -11.22 12.95 13.75
C PHE A 153 -10.72 12.13 14.94
N ARG A 154 -11.68 11.64 15.76
CA ARG A 154 -11.47 10.58 16.72
C ARG A 154 -12.27 9.35 16.32
N LEU A 155 -11.57 8.23 16.22
CA LEU A 155 -12.16 6.89 16.05
C LEU A 155 -12.42 6.32 17.45
N ASN A 156 -13.67 5.98 17.77
CA ASN A 156 -13.99 5.35 19.05
C ASN A 156 -13.90 3.83 18.99
N ALA A 157 -13.95 3.17 20.15
CA ALA A 157 -13.85 1.72 20.24
C ALA A 157 -14.96 0.94 19.50
N GLY A 158 -16.09 1.61 19.17
CA GLY A 158 -17.18 1.03 18.38
C GLY A 158 -17.00 1.20 16.86
N GLY A 159 -15.90 1.79 16.41
CA GLY A 159 -15.62 2.03 14.97
C GLY A 159 -16.31 3.27 14.42
N ARG A 160 -16.76 4.21 15.28
CA ARG A 160 -17.38 5.45 14.81
C ARG A 160 -16.37 6.59 14.75
N LEU A 161 -16.36 7.29 13.62
CA LEU A 161 -15.51 8.44 13.36
C LEU A 161 -16.23 9.74 13.74
N ARG A 162 -15.59 10.58 14.56
CA ARG A 162 -16.14 11.87 15.02
C ARG A 162 -15.16 12.99 14.75
N PRO A 163 -15.59 14.09 14.08
CA PRO A 163 -14.70 15.23 13.82
C PRO A 163 -14.25 15.88 15.12
N ILE A 164 -12.99 16.34 15.14
CA ILE A 164 -12.43 17.13 16.25
C ILE A 164 -12.75 18.60 15.97
N PRO A 165 -13.51 19.28 16.85
CA PRO A 165 -13.84 20.69 16.63
C PRO A 165 -12.60 21.57 16.50
N GLY A 166 -12.53 22.37 15.41
CA GLY A 166 -11.42 23.28 15.13
C GLY A 166 -10.12 22.58 14.72
N SER A 167 -10.19 21.36 14.21
CA SER A 167 -9.04 20.62 13.66
C SER A 167 -8.85 20.80 12.15
N THR A 168 -9.82 21.42 11.46
CA THR A 168 -9.72 21.63 10.02
C THR A 168 -8.70 22.73 9.71
N TYR A 169 -7.72 22.39 8.89
CA TYR A 169 -6.73 23.30 8.33
C TYR A 169 -6.97 23.45 6.83
N ALA A 170 -7.43 24.62 6.40
CA ALA A 170 -7.74 24.89 5.00
C ALA A 170 -6.47 24.92 4.14
N LEU A 171 -6.57 24.36 2.94
CA LEU A 171 -5.53 24.41 1.91
C LEU A 171 -6.01 25.24 0.72
N PRO A 172 -5.09 25.80 -0.09
CA PRO A 172 -5.46 26.33 -1.39
C PRO A 172 -6.11 25.26 -2.29
N ASP A 173 -7.07 25.63 -3.11
CA ASP A 173 -7.78 24.69 -4.00
C ASP A 173 -6.86 23.95 -4.99
N ASN A 174 -5.71 24.54 -5.32
CA ASN A 174 -4.71 23.93 -6.19
C ASN A 174 -3.59 23.21 -5.42
N ALA A 175 -3.75 22.97 -4.12
CA ALA A 175 -2.75 22.26 -3.31
C ALA A 175 -2.62 20.81 -3.74
N LEU A 176 -3.72 20.17 -4.14
CA LEU A 176 -3.79 18.76 -4.54
C LEU A 176 -3.01 17.87 -3.56
N PRO A 177 -3.44 17.76 -2.29
CA PRO A 177 -2.76 16.93 -1.31
C PRO A 177 -2.78 15.47 -1.77
N GLY A 178 -1.60 14.86 -1.90
CA GLY A 178 -1.46 13.47 -2.37
C GLY A 178 -1.46 12.49 -1.21
N HIS A 179 -0.68 12.79 -0.17
CA HIS A 179 -0.52 11.90 0.99
C HIS A 179 -0.43 12.71 2.29
N ILE A 180 -0.93 12.12 3.39
CA ILE A 180 -0.66 12.60 4.76
C ILE A 180 -0.19 11.46 5.65
N LEU A 181 0.71 11.78 6.57
CA LEU A 181 1.23 10.86 7.58
C LEU A 181 1.22 11.50 8.96
N ILE A 182 0.93 10.70 9.98
CA ILE A 182 1.24 11.02 11.38
C ILE A 182 2.55 10.32 11.72
N SER A 183 3.50 11.04 12.34
CA SER A 183 4.77 10.45 12.77
C SER A 183 4.55 9.29 13.76
N PRO A 184 5.49 8.32 13.86
CA PRO A 184 5.35 7.16 14.75
C PRO A 184 5.10 7.53 16.22
N ASP A 185 5.56 8.69 16.69
CA ASP A 185 5.31 9.20 18.05
C ASP A 185 3.95 9.90 18.23
N GLY A 186 3.17 10.05 17.14
CA GLY A 186 1.84 10.68 17.13
C GLY A 186 1.85 12.20 17.30
N ARG A 187 3.00 12.87 17.21
CA ARG A 187 3.14 14.29 17.56
C ARG A 187 3.23 15.23 16.37
N ARG A 188 3.51 14.71 15.18
CA ARG A 188 3.71 15.50 13.95
C ARG A 188 2.81 14.96 12.85
N LEU A 189 2.33 15.83 11.99
CA LEU A 189 1.68 15.47 10.75
C LEU A 189 2.46 16.08 9.60
N VAL A 190 2.73 15.30 8.57
CA VAL A 190 3.31 15.76 7.32
C VAL A 190 2.34 15.48 6.19
N GLY A 191 2.17 16.43 5.27
CA GLY A 191 1.35 16.29 4.07
C GLY A 191 2.13 16.68 2.82
N THR A 192 1.94 15.96 1.73
CA THR A 192 2.47 16.33 0.42
C THR A 192 1.44 17.18 -0.32
N ARG A 193 1.83 18.38 -0.78
CA ARG A 193 1.08 19.16 -1.76
C ARG A 193 1.69 18.92 -3.13
N VAL A 194 1.10 18.00 -3.87
CA VAL A 194 1.55 17.66 -5.22
C VAL A 194 1.57 18.91 -6.10
N GLY A 195 0.49 19.72 -6.02
CA GLY A 195 0.34 20.93 -6.79
C GLY A 195 0.17 20.67 -8.30
N PRO A 196 0.17 21.72 -9.12
CA PRO A 196 0.17 21.60 -10.56
C PRO A 196 1.41 20.86 -11.08
N ASN A 197 1.29 20.14 -12.21
CA ASN A 197 2.42 19.38 -12.80
C ASN A 197 3.65 20.23 -13.15
N ALA A 198 3.47 21.55 -13.29
CA ALA A 198 4.58 22.48 -13.50
C ALA A 198 5.12 23.11 -12.19
N GLY A 199 4.60 22.66 -11.03
CA GLY A 199 4.89 23.27 -9.74
C GLY A 199 4.24 24.65 -9.53
N PRO A 200 4.50 25.33 -8.42
CA PRO A 200 5.33 24.88 -7.31
C PRO A 200 4.65 23.78 -6.48
N SER A 201 5.46 22.93 -5.85
CA SER A 201 5.01 21.88 -4.94
C SER A 201 5.57 22.10 -3.54
N TYR A 202 4.87 21.59 -2.52
CA TYR A 202 5.22 21.84 -1.12
C TYR A 202 5.05 20.60 -0.23
N LEU A 203 5.67 20.65 0.92
CA LEU A 203 5.41 19.76 2.05
C LEU A 203 4.82 20.61 3.19
N ASP A 204 3.66 20.19 3.68
CA ASP A 204 3.10 20.72 4.92
C ASP A 204 3.65 19.94 6.10
N ALA A 205 4.00 20.62 7.16
CA ALA A 205 4.35 19.99 8.42
C ALA A 205 3.71 20.72 9.60
N PHE A 206 3.27 19.94 10.59
CA PHE A 206 2.53 20.43 11.74
C PHE A 206 2.97 19.70 13.01
N ALA A 207 2.94 20.43 14.12
CA ALA A 207 2.85 19.82 15.43
C ALA A 207 1.39 19.45 15.73
N ILE A 208 1.16 18.26 16.31
CA ILE A 208 -0.15 17.79 16.77
C ILE A 208 -0.26 18.01 18.28
N SER A 209 -1.24 18.81 18.71
CA SER A 209 -1.52 19.02 20.13
C SER A 209 -2.25 17.83 20.76
N ARG A 210 -2.26 17.72 22.09
CA ARG A 210 -2.94 16.62 22.82
C ARG A 210 -4.43 16.48 22.50
N ASN A 211 -5.09 17.58 22.13
CA ASN A 211 -6.49 17.57 21.71
C ASN A 211 -6.66 17.27 20.20
N GLY A 212 -5.58 16.96 19.48
CA GLY A 212 -5.58 16.58 18.07
C GLY A 212 -5.70 17.77 17.10
N ARG A 213 -5.38 18.99 17.50
CA ARG A 213 -5.34 20.17 16.60
C ARG A 213 -3.95 20.37 16.02
N LEU A 214 -3.90 20.85 14.77
CA LEU A 214 -2.66 21.15 14.06
C LEU A 214 -2.18 22.56 14.36
N THR A 215 -0.88 22.71 14.56
CA THR A 215 -0.16 23.98 14.54
C THR A 215 0.92 23.87 13.47
N PRO A 216 0.94 24.75 12.44
CA PRO A 216 1.99 24.70 11.42
C PRO A 216 3.38 24.79 12.06
N ALA A 217 4.29 23.94 11.57
CA ALA A 217 5.69 24.02 11.95
C ALA A 217 6.33 25.33 11.47
N PRO A 218 7.36 25.83 12.15
CA PRO A 218 8.10 27.01 11.68
C PRO A 218 8.60 26.80 10.23
N GLY A 219 8.20 27.69 9.31
CA GLY A 219 8.54 27.60 7.90
C GLY A 219 7.59 26.78 7.04
N SER A 220 6.59 26.10 7.60
CA SER A 220 5.57 25.37 6.81
C SER A 220 4.62 26.34 6.09
N PRO A 221 4.27 26.07 4.81
CA PRO A 221 4.69 24.93 3.99
C PRO A 221 6.13 25.06 3.47
N PHE A 222 6.88 23.98 3.47
CA PHE A 222 8.23 23.91 2.93
C PHE A 222 8.20 23.70 1.42
N ALA A 223 9.04 24.41 0.66
CA ALA A 223 9.19 24.11 -0.77
C ALA A 223 9.72 22.67 -0.94
N ALA A 224 9.05 21.87 -1.77
CA ALA A 224 9.52 20.54 -2.10
C ALA A 224 10.85 20.62 -2.87
N GLN A 225 11.76 19.66 -2.66
CA GLN A 225 13.04 19.61 -3.39
C GLN A 225 12.85 19.37 -4.89
N ARG A 226 11.72 18.72 -5.26
CA ARG A 226 11.35 18.40 -6.64
C ARG A 226 9.85 18.57 -6.85
N ILE A 227 9.42 18.53 -8.13
CA ILE A 227 8.01 18.69 -8.48
C ILE A 227 7.24 17.40 -8.19
N GLY A 228 6.03 17.56 -7.65
CA GLY A 228 5.11 16.45 -7.40
C GLY A 228 5.53 15.50 -6.27
N PRO A 229 5.81 16.01 -5.04
CA PRO A 229 5.96 15.14 -3.88
C PRO A 229 4.65 14.36 -3.70
N PHE A 230 4.73 13.03 -3.65
CA PHE A 230 3.52 12.19 -3.67
C PHE A 230 3.49 11.23 -2.48
N GLY A 231 3.74 9.93 -2.68
CA GLY A 231 3.79 8.96 -1.60
C GLY A 231 4.95 9.24 -0.64
N SER A 232 4.73 9.01 0.64
CA SER A 232 5.74 9.24 1.66
C SER A 232 5.66 8.19 2.76
N THR A 233 6.76 7.99 3.49
CA THR A 233 6.81 7.08 4.63
C THR A 233 7.83 7.56 5.65
N PHE A 234 7.56 7.33 6.94
CA PHE A 234 8.57 7.47 7.98
C PHE A 234 9.40 6.20 8.09
N SER A 235 10.67 6.35 8.48
CA SER A 235 11.48 5.19 8.86
C SER A 235 10.85 4.49 10.07
N PRO A 236 10.71 3.16 10.07
CA PRO A 236 10.20 2.42 11.22
C PRO A 236 11.18 2.37 12.39
N VAL A 237 12.48 2.58 12.13
CA VAL A 237 13.56 2.51 13.12
C VAL A 237 14.09 3.90 13.51
N HIS A 238 13.93 4.90 12.66
CA HIS A 238 14.28 6.31 12.88
C HIS A 238 13.05 7.17 12.59
N GLY A 239 12.11 7.21 13.53
CA GLY A 239 10.78 7.82 13.34
C GLY A 239 10.75 9.33 13.09
N ASP A 240 11.87 9.97 12.98
CA ASP A 240 12.11 11.35 12.55
C ASP A 240 12.63 11.46 11.10
N GLN A 241 12.98 10.36 10.44
CA GLN A 241 13.35 10.35 9.03
C GLN A 241 12.12 10.14 8.15
N LEU A 242 11.92 11.02 7.17
CA LEU A 242 10.81 11.02 6.22
C LEU A 242 11.32 10.85 4.78
N PHE A 243 10.80 9.86 4.07
CA PHE A 243 11.07 9.60 2.65
C PHE A 243 9.86 10.02 1.82
N VAL A 244 10.08 10.73 0.71
CA VAL A 244 9.04 11.30 -0.15
C VAL A 244 9.38 11.07 -1.62
N SER A 245 8.51 10.38 -2.37
CA SER A 245 8.66 10.23 -3.82
C SER A 245 8.36 11.55 -4.55
N ASN A 246 9.07 11.83 -5.66
CA ASN A 246 8.89 13.00 -6.50
C ASN A 246 8.47 12.57 -7.91
N ALA A 247 7.19 12.76 -8.24
CA ALA A 247 6.54 12.08 -9.37
C ALA A 247 6.48 12.90 -10.67
N HIS A 248 6.75 14.21 -10.67
CA HIS A 248 6.41 15.08 -11.82
C HIS A 248 7.60 15.77 -12.48
N ASP A 249 8.83 15.39 -12.18
CA ASP A 249 10.03 15.99 -12.79
C ASP A 249 10.28 15.59 -14.26
N GLY A 250 9.42 14.75 -14.83
CA GLY A 250 9.48 14.30 -16.22
C GLY A 250 10.06 12.90 -16.41
N ALA A 251 10.20 12.50 -17.67
CA ALA A 251 10.66 11.16 -18.02
C ALA A 251 12.11 10.92 -17.57
N GLY A 252 12.34 9.83 -16.84
CA GLY A 252 13.67 9.46 -16.32
C GLY A 252 14.23 10.39 -15.25
N ALA A 253 13.42 11.30 -14.69
CA ALA A 253 13.85 12.28 -13.69
C ALA A 253 13.27 12.01 -12.28
N GLY A 254 12.72 10.83 -12.06
CA GLY A 254 12.19 10.41 -10.77
C GLY A 254 13.26 10.40 -9.67
N SER A 255 12.84 10.62 -8.44
CA SER A 255 13.73 10.66 -7.28
C SER A 255 12.96 10.46 -5.97
N VAL A 256 13.69 10.23 -4.89
CA VAL A 256 13.20 10.23 -3.52
C VAL A 256 13.88 11.32 -2.73
N SER A 257 13.10 12.23 -2.15
CA SER A 257 13.58 13.23 -1.18
C SER A 257 13.59 12.63 0.22
N VAL A 258 14.60 12.96 1.02
CA VAL A 258 14.71 12.52 2.40
C VAL A 258 14.90 13.74 3.31
N TYR A 259 14.14 13.75 4.42
CA TYR A 259 14.16 14.82 5.39
C TYR A 259 14.27 14.28 6.81
N ASP A 260 14.99 14.99 7.66
CA ASP A 260 14.85 14.91 9.10
C ASP A 260 13.71 15.82 9.55
N VAL A 261 12.84 15.31 10.42
CA VAL A 261 11.65 15.99 10.94
C VAL A 261 11.87 16.31 12.40
N ALA A 262 12.19 17.57 12.71
CA ALA A 262 12.44 18.02 14.08
C ALA A 262 11.19 17.88 14.97
N ALA A 263 11.37 17.98 16.30
CA ALA A 263 10.28 17.86 17.26
C ALA A 263 9.16 18.90 17.08
N ASP A 264 9.48 20.09 16.56
CA ASP A 264 8.53 21.14 16.22
C ASP A 264 7.90 20.98 14.82
N GLY A 265 8.28 19.94 14.07
CA GLY A 265 7.85 19.64 12.72
C GLY A 265 8.68 20.30 11.62
N THR A 266 9.74 21.05 11.93
CA THR A 266 10.63 21.61 10.91
C THR A 266 11.28 20.50 10.09
N LEU A 267 11.28 20.68 8.75
CA LEU A 267 11.87 19.73 7.81
C LEU A 267 13.27 20.20 7.40
N THR A 268 14.26 19.33 7.52
CA THR A 268 15.63 19.58 7.04
C THR A 268 16.01 18.46 6.06
N ALA A 269 16.44 18.82 4.86
CA ALA A 269 16.85 17.83 3.87
C ALA A 269 18.13 17.11 4.32
N VAL A 270 18.15 15.79 4.19
CA VAL A 270 19.35 14.96 4.39
C VAL A 270 20.38 15.26 3.32
N ALA A 271 21.66 15.20 3.66
CA ALA A 271 22.76 15.47 2.73
C ALA A 271 22.69 14.53 1.49
N GLY A 272 22.80 15.10 0.31
CA GLY A 272 22.69 14.37 -0.96
C GLY A 272 21.24 14.22 -1.48
N SER A 273 20.22 14.51 -0.67
CA SER A 273 18.82 14.49 -1.12
C SER A 273 18.55 15.62 -2.15
N PRO A 274 17.73 15.39 -3.18
CA PRO A 274 16.99 14.17 -3.49
C PRO A 274 17.85 13.11 -4.22
N PHE A 275 17.54 11.83 -3.98
CA PHE A 275 18.26 10.70 -4.57
C PHE A 275 17.56 10.24 -5.85
N ALA A 276 18.24 10.32 -6.99
CA ALA A 276 17.67 9.96 -8.30
C ALA A 276 17.44 8.43 -8.42
N ASP A 277 16.35 8.05 -9.10
CA ASP A 277 16.08 6.66 -9.49
C ASP A 277 16.18 6.42 -10.99
N PHE A 278 16.28 7.50 -11.78
CA PHE A 278 16.34 7.48 -13.24
C PHE A 278 15.11 6.83 -13.89
N GLN A 279 14.01 6.79 -13.17
CA GLN A 279 12.72 6.27 -13.63
C GLN A 279 11.71 7.39 -13.83
N THR A 280 10.50 7.05 -14.23
CA THR A 280 9.44 8.02 -14.51
C THR A 280 8.31 7.90 -13.51
N ALA A 281 7.96 9.02 -12.88
CA ALA A 281 6.82 9.17 -11.97
C ALA A 281 6.80 8.15 -10.82
N PRO A 282 7.77 8.17 -9.88
CA PRO A 282 7.66 7.45 -8.63
C PRO A 282 6.50 8.05 -7.81
N CYS A 283 5.38 7.33 -7.71
CA CYS A 283 4.18 7.79 -7.01
C CYS A 283 4.10 7.27 -5.58
N TRP A 284 4.86 6.25 -5.22
CA TRP A 284 4.82 5.65 -3.89
C TRP A 284 6.21 5.27 -3.39
N VAL A 285 6.35 5.18 -2.07
CA VAL A 285 7.51 4.59 -1.40
C VAL A 285 7.05 3.63 -0.31
N ALA A 286 7.69 2.46 -0.24
CA ALA A 286 7.54 1.49 0.84
C ALA A 286 8.93 1.19 1.43
N ILE A 287 9.01 0.99 2.73
CA ILE A 287 10.26 0.71 3.46
C ILE A 287 10.15 -0.62 4.19
N SER A 288 11.24 -1.38 4.25
CA SER A 288 11.29 -2.63 5.01
C SER A 288 11.16 -2.37 6.52
N PRO A 289 10.61 -3.32 7.31
CA PRO A 289 10.42 -3.14 8.76
C PRO A 289 11.72 -2.89 9.54
N ASP A 290 12.85 -3.36 9.05
CA ASP A 290 14.18 -3.10 9.61
C ASP A 290 14.78 -1.74 9.20
N GLY A 291 14.07 -1.00 8.31
CA GLY A 291 14.49 0.29 7.79
C GLY A 291 15.64 0.24 6.80
N GLY A 292 16.14 -0.95 6.41
CA GLY A 292 17.34 -1.12 5.59
C GLY A 292 17.12 -1.02 4.08
N ALA A 293 15.90 -1.25 3.59
CA ALA A 293 15.57 -1.20 2.17
C ALA A 293 14.34 -0.33 1.91
N LEU A 294 14.43 0.52 0.87
CA LEU A 294 13.32 1.36 0.40
C LEU A 294 13.02 1.06 -1.07
N PHE A 295 11.74 0.95 -1.36
CA PHE A 295 11.20 0.64 -2.68
C PHE A 295 10.39 1.83 -3.18
N ALA A 296 10.79 2.43 -4.32
CA ALA A 296 10.03 3.49 -4.98
C ALA A 296 9.28 2.90 -6.18
N ILE A 297 7.97 3.13 -6.21
CA ILE A 297 7.06 2.54 -7.20
C ILE A 297 6.85 3.52 -8.34
N ASN A 298 7.37 3.20 -9.52
CA ASN A 298 7.44 4.07 -10.68
C ASN A 298 6.24 3.86 -11.61
N THR A 299 5.18 4.61 -11.39
CA THR A 299 3.92 4.50 -12.16
C THR A 299 4.12 4.70 -13.66
N GLY A 300 4.98 5.64 -14.03
CA GLY A 300 5.24 5.97 -15.43
C GLY A 300 6.16 4.95 -16.14
N SER A 301 7.12 4.39 -15.42
CA SER A 301 8.05 3.37 -15.96
C SER A 301 7.52 1.94 -15.81
N GLY A 302 6.52 1.69 -14.96
CA GLY A 302 6.07 0.32 -14.63
C GLY A 302 7.19 -0.50 -13.97
N SER A 303 7.87 0.09 -12.99
CA SER A 303 9.02 -0.53 -12.34
C SER A 303 9.10 -0.19 -10.85
N ILE A 304 9.98 -0.88 -10.12
CA ILE A 304 10.28 -0.65 -8.72
C ILE A 304 11.76 -0.32 -8.58
N SER A 305 12.09 0.91 -8.17
CA SER A 305 13.45 1.30 -7.80
C SER A 305 13.76 0.83 -6.38
N ARG A 306 14.95 0.30 -6.17
CA ARG A 306 15.38 -0.34 -4.93
C ARG A 306 16.58 0.40 -4.38
N TYR A 307 16.49 0.82 -3.10
CA TYR A 307 17.54 1.55 -2.42
C TYR A 307 17.93 0.84 -1.13
N SER A 308 19.22 0.85 -0.82
CA SER A 308 19.67 0.66 0.56
C SER A 308 19.58 1.99 1.30
N VAL A 309 19.17 1.94 2.56
CA VAL A 309 19.00 3.09 3.45
C VAL A 309 20.11 3.10 4.49
N ALA A 310 20.89 4.16 4.55
CA ALA A 310 21.90 4.35 5.58
C ALA A 310 21.28 4.89 6.88
N ALA A 311 21.98 4.79 8.01
CA ALA A 311 21.49 5.23 9.31
C ALA A 311 21.16 6.74 9.37
N ASP A 312 21.82 7.56 8.55
CA ASP A 312 21.56 9.00 8.40
C ASP A 312 20.45 9.29 7.37
N GLY A 313 19.76 8.27 6.85
CA GLY A 313 18.71 8.38 5.85
C GLY A 313 19.20 8.52 4.40
N ALA A 314 20.52 8.58 4.15
CA ALA A 314 21.05 8.63 2.79
C ALA A 314 20.69 7.35 2.01
N LEU A 315 20.28 7.52 0.74
CA LEU A 315 19.87 6.42 -0.13
C LEU A 315 20.97 6.08 -1.15
N THR A 316 21.20 4.79 -1.33
CA THR A 316 22.04 4.28 -2.42
C THR A 316 21.19 3.41 -3.34
N LEU A 317 21.06 3.81 -4.61
CA LEU A 317 20.28 3.08 -5.61
C LEU A 317 20.97 1.73 -5.91
N ALA A 318 20.27 0.63 -5.61
CA ALA A 318 20.71 -0.73 -5.90
C ALA A 318 20.29 -1.18 -7.31
N GLY A 319 19.34 -0.48 -7.92
CA GLY A 319 18.83 -0.76 -9.26
C GLY A 319 17.32 -0.64 -9.36
N SER A 320 16.77 -1.04 -10.51
CA SER A 320 15.34 -1.04 -10.77
C SER A 320 14.89 -2.40 -11.31
N THR A 321 13.70 -2.86 -10.91
CA THR A 321 13.05 -4.10 -11.39
C THR A 321 11.82 -3.72 -12.18
N ALA A 322 11.75 -4.09 -13.45
CA ALA A 322 10.55 -3.91 -14.26
C ALA A 322 9.44 -4.87 -13.80
N LEU A 323 8.21 -4.40 -13.75
CA LEU A 323 7.03 -5.23 -13.53
C LEU A 323 6.69 -6.01 -14.81
N ASN A 324 6.21 -7.25 -14.65
CA ASN A 324 5.83 -8.10 -15.78
C ASN A 324 4.43 -7.73 -16.29
N GLY A 325 4.35 -7.19 -17.50
CA GLY A 325 3.09 -6.86 -18.17
C GLY A 325 3.11 -5.49 -18.84
N THR A 326 1.98 -5.12 -19.43
CA THR A 326 1.77 -3.83 -20.09
C THR A 326 0.59 -3.11 -19.46
N GLY A 327 0.64 -1.77 -19.43
CA GLY A 327 -0.45 -0.94 -18.90
C GLY A 327 -0.66 -1.01 -17.39
N LEU A 328 0.32 -1.50 -16.64
CA LEU A 328 0.22 -1.81 -15.21
C LEU A 328 -0.10 -0.58 -14.35
N ARG A 329 0.60 0.54 -14.57
CA ARG A 329 0.46 1.76 -13.79
C ARG A 329 0.47 1.47 -12.28
N PRO A 330 1.58 0.96 -11.74
CA PRO A 330 1.68 0.64 -10.31
C PRO A 330 1.53 1.92 -9.47
N PHE A 331 0.82 1.81 -8.35
CA PHE A 331 0.57 2.91 -7.42
C PHE A 331 1.04 2.56 -6.02
N ASP A 332 0.10 2.22 -5.13
CA ASP A 332 0.40 1.91 -3.73
C ASP A 332 1.14 0.58 -3.60
N ALA A 333 1.99 0.50 -2.61
CA ALA A 333 2.71 -0.71 -2.25
C ALA A 333 2.95 -0.78 -0.74
N ALA A 334 3.08 -1.98 -0.22
CA ALA A 334 3.46 -2.21 1.16
C ALA A 334 4.35 -3.45 1.29
N VAL A 335 5.33 -3.38 2.18
CA VAL A 335 6.12 -4.53 2.64
C VAL A 335 5.34 -5.22 3.75
N SER A 336 5.31 -6.55 3.75
CA SER A 336 4.69 -7.33 4.80
C SER A 336 5.35 -7.10 6.18
N PRO A 337 4.64 -7.29 7.30
CA PRO A 337 5.19 -7.04 8.64
C PRO A 337 6.42 -7.87 8.99
N ASP A 338 6.55 -9.08 8.40
CA ASP A 338 7.74 -9.94 8.51
C ASP A 338 8.93 -9.45 7.68
N GLY A 339 8.69 -8.56 6.70
CA GLY A 339 9.72 -8.04 5.79
C GLY A 339 9.98 -8.91 4.57
N ASP A 340 9.35 -10.06 4.48
CA ASP A 340 9.68 -11.10 3.49
C ASP A 340 9.04 -10.86 2.12
N HIS A 341 7.98 -10.03 2.06
CA HIS A 341 7.22 -9.81 0.81
C HIS A 341 6.88 -8.34 0.59
N LEU A 342 6.90 -7.92 -0.68
CA LEU A 342 6.42 -6.62 -1.17
C LEU A 342 5.21 -6.85 -2.08
N TYR A 343 4.12 -6.14 -1.82
CA TYR A 343 2.91 -6.16 -2.64
C TYR A 343 2.71 -4.80 -3.31
N VAL A 344 2.28 -4.80 -4.58
CA VAL A 344 2.11 -3.59 -5.38
C VAL A 344 0.75 -3.63 -6.09
N VAL A 345 -0.02 -2.55 -5.99
CA VAL A 345 -1.27 -2.38 -6.75
C VAL A 345 -0.96 -1.94 -8.17
N ASP A 346 -1.25 -2.79 -9.14
CA ASP A 346 -1.19 -2.49 -10.57
C ASP A 346 -2.52 -1.92 -11.03
N ALA A 347 -2.73 -0.62 -10.77
CA ALA A 347 -4.02 0.04 -10.92
C ALA A 347 -4.52 0.05 -12.38
N GLY A 348 -3.63 0.06 -13.37
CA GLY A 348 -4.00 0.07 -14.78
C GLY A 348 -4.63 -1.22 -15.27
N VAL A 349 -4.44 -2.34 -14.56
CA VAL A 349 -4.96 -3.67 -14.91
C VAL A 349 -5.75 -4.32 -13.77
N ALA A 350 -5.95 -3.61 -12.66
CA ALA A 350 -6.64 -4.06 -11.45
C ALA A 350 -6.08 -5.39 -10.93
N LYS A 351 -4.79 -5.44 -10.67
CA LYS A 351 -4.09 -6.61 -10.11
C LYS A 351 -3.20 -6.21 -8.94
N VAL A 352 -2.75 -7.20 -8.18
CA VAL A 352 -1.70 -7.08 -7.17
C VAL A 352 -0.52 -7.92 -7.61
N SER A 353 0.64 -7.31 -7.79
CA SER A 353 1.92 -8.00 -7.93
C SER A 353 2.50 -8.29 -6.55
N ALA A 354 3.09 -9.48 -6.39
CA ALA A 354 3.74 -9.94 -5.18
C ALA A 354 5.20 -10.32 -5.46
N PHE A 355 6.10 -9.94 -4.56
CA PHE A 355 7.53 -10.20 -4.66
C PHE A 355 8.05 -10.73 -3.34
N SER A 356 8.95 -11.71 -3.36
CA SER A 356 9.82 -12.00 -2.22
C SER A 356 10.87 -10.88 -2.09
N VAL A 357 11.29 -10.61 -0.85
CA VAL A 357 12.25 -9.55 -0.49
C VAL A 357 13.43 -10.17 0.25
N ASP A 358 14.64 -9.88 -0.21
CA ASP A 358 15.91 -10.18 0.47
C ASP A 358 16.80 -8.93 0.42
N GLY A 359 16.73 -8.14 1.49
CA GLY A 359 17.34 -6.80 1.53
C GLY A 359 16.80 -5.92 0.41
N THR A 360 17.66 -5.50 -0.52
CA THR A 360 17.25 -4.73 -1.71
C THR A 360 16.93 -5.60 -2.92
N THR A 361 17.03 -6.91 -2.83
CA THR A 361 16.68 -7.82 -3.94
C THR A 361 15.20 -8.19 -3.84
N ILE A 362 14.49 -8.09 -4.97
CA ILE A 362 13.10 -8.54 -5.07
C ILE A 362 12.96 -9.53 -6.22
N THR A 363 12.14 -10.57 -6.02
CA THR A 363 11.84 -11.58 -7.04
C THR A 363 10.32 -11.76 -7.10
N GLU A 364 9.72 -11.66 -8.30
CA GLU A 364 8.28 -11.81 -8.44
C GLU A 364 7.85 -13.24 -8.09
N GLU A 365 6.79 -13.37 -7.28
CA GLU A 365 6.27 -14.64 -6.79
C GLU A 365 5.55 -15.44 -7.89
N ALA A 366 5.61 -16.75 -7.77
CA ALA A 366 4.90 -17.64 -8.67
C ALA A 366 3.37 -17.40 -8.55
N GLY A 367 2.70 -17.18 -9.70
CA GLY A 367 1.28 -16.88 -9.74
C GLY A 367 0.93 -15.38 -9.61
N SER A 368 1.93 -14.51 -9.40
CA SER A 368 1.79 -13.06 -9.52
C SER A 368 1.71 -12.64 -11.01
N PRO A 369 0.97 -11.54 -11.33
CA PRO A 369 0.07 -10.78 -10.47
C PRO A 369 -1.33 -11.40 -10.36
N VAL A 370 -1.98 -11.22 -9.19
CA VAL A 370 -3.32 -11.73 -8.88
C VAL A 370 -4.39 -10.68 -9.17
N ALA A 371 -5.52 -11.08 -9.76
CA ALA A 371 -6.63 -10.16 -10.07
C ALA A 371 -7.31 -9.66 -8.79
N ILE A 372 -7.62 -8.35 -8.73
CA ILE A 372 -8.35 -7.72 -7.62
C ILE A 372 -9.84 -7.97 -7.80
N PRO A 373 -10.52 -8.65 -6.85
CA PRO A 373 -11.97 -8.84 -6.91
C PRO A 373 -12.71 -7.50 -6.97
N GLY A 374 -13.51 -7.29 -8.02
CA GLY A 374 -14.27 -6.04 -8.22
C GLY A 374 -13.41 -4.83 -8.54
N GLY A 375 -12.13 -5.00 -8.83
CA GLY A 375 -11.22 -3.90 -9.13
C GLY A 375 -11.67 -3.07 -10.33
N ALA A 376 -11.78 -1.74 -10.12
CA ALA A 376 -12.16 -0.77 -11.15
C ALA A 376 -11.01 0.21 -11.42
N ALA A 377 -10.63 1.01 -10.44
CA ALA A 377 -9.49 1.93 -10.49
C ALA A 377 -8.81 1.92 -9.10
N PRO A 378 -8.25 0.76 -8.67
CA PRO A 378 -7.83 0.54 -7.30
C PRO A 378 -6.68 1.46 -6.90
N PHE A 379 -6.71 1.90 -5.64
CA PHE A 379 -5.64 2.62 -4.96
C PHE A 379 -5.77 2.40 -3.44
N GLY A 380 -4.68 2.66 -2.71
CA GLY A 380 -4.64 2.38 -1.28
C GLY A 380 -4.56 0.88 -0.97
N MET A 381 -3.50 0.51 -0.30
CA MET A 381 -3.23 -0.87 0.10
C MET A 381 -2.85 -0.94 1.58
N VAL A 382 -3.29 -2.02 2.24
CA VAL A 382 -2.84 -2.42 3.57
C VAL A 382 -2.41 -3.88 3.50
N VAL A 383 -1.31 -4.21 4.17
CA VAL A 383 -0.77 -5.57 4.34
C VAL A 383 -0.55 -5.79 5.83
N ASP A 384 -1.21 -6.80 6.40
CA ASP A 384 -1.07 -7.21 7.80
C ASP A 384 -0.39 -8.58 7.98
#